data_8fc41b8034ecd5cad4b50c062b983a60
#
_entry.id   8fc41b8034ecd5cad4b50c062b983a60
#
_cell.length_a   1.000
_cell.length_b   1.000
_cell.length_c   1.000
_cell.angle_alpha   90.00
_cell.angle_beta   90.00
_cell.angle_gamma   90.00
#
_symmetry.space_group_name_H-M   'P 1'
#
loop_
_entity.id
_entity.type
_entity.pdbx_description
1 polymer ?
#
loop_
_entity_poly.entity_id
_entity_poly.type
_entity_poly.pdbx_seq_one_letter_code
_entity_poly.pdbx_strand_id
1 'polypeptide(L)'
;MKQHSLKIMTATLLSVGLGCAHAAPVSYEMNLRTYSGLGAGGAMGMIGAMLGGNSSVSKQMDLRLTNPGDIPADYSAEHIVPDGMRIGPSLPLKGERRSKGGEGDSGTEQPEGKVLIYWGCGASVAKGQPEIIDFRNMSGQVPPEVAAMARQSRTRHGGGSVESLPPRTLWWPYGDEAFKGIPADASAVGEHAVKASFMQRDILYTLDKEMDFLEPMNLRATSSDLKAAIPLEWDKLSRARGYNLHAAGATGDNEVTIWMAARNRHPMLPGTQNTCTIAGGIFEKAQGAMVMGEAVGPTRGFAYPPQKPGEKKPLIWSARVQVSAFDNVMLGVGNIARDAAGDAATDTVVPGGSGIIKSIKGLFGN
;
A
#
# COMPACT_ATOMS: atom_id res chain seq x y z
N MET A 1 13.11 43.89 -75.54
CA MET A 1 12.18 43.20 -74.66
C MET A 1 12.91 42.98 -73.33
N LYS A 2 12.60 43.78 -72.28
CA LYS A 2 13.17 43.64 -70.92
C LYS A 2 12.20 42.97 -70.06
N GLN A 3 12.58 41.77 -69.51
CA GLN A 3 11.80 41.06 -68.51
C GLN A 3 12.13 41.64 -67.12
N HIS A 4 11.11 42.11 -66.39
CA HIS A 4 11.22 42.52 -65.02
C HIS A 4 10.85 41.31 -64.13
N SER A 5 11.83 40.76 -63.37
CA SER A 5 11.61 39.75 -62.36
C SER A 5 11.10 40.42 -61.11
N LEU A 6 9.86 40.06 -60.70
CA LEU A 6 9.23 40.45 -59.43
C LEU A 6 9.69 39.50 -58.32
N LYS A 7 10.50 40.02 -57.39
CA LYS A 7 10.87 39.25 -56.16
C LYS A 7 9.76 39.38 -55.12
N ILE A 8 9.04 38.28 -54.88
CA ILE A 8 8.09 38.17 -53.81
C ILE A 8 8.87 37.84 -52.52
N MET A 9 8.84 38.75 -51.59
CA MET A 9 9.46 38.61 -50.27
C MET A 9 8.43 38.01 -49.31
N THR A 10 8.56 36.72 -49.05
CA THR A 10 7.68 36.01 -48.10
C THR A 10 8.15 36.31 -46.67
N ALA A 11 7.40 37.12 -45.94
CA ALA A 11 7.63 37.38 -44.53
C ALA A 11 7.05 36.23 -43.71
N THR A 12 7.92 35.39 -43.16
CA THR A 12 7.51 34.31 -42.22
C THR A 12 7.31 34.92 -40.84
N LEU A 13 6.05 35.11 -40.43
CA LEU A 13 5.70 35.45 -39.05
C LEU A 13 5.98 34.21 -38.15
N LEU A 14 7.09 34.27 -37.38
CA LEU A 14 7.27 33.35 -36.23
C LEU A 14 6.32 33.80 -35.13
N SER A 15 5.19 33.10 -34.99
CA SER A 15 4.36 33.21 -33.82
C SER A 15 5.04 32.43 -32.68
N VAL A 16 5.80 33.14 -31.83
CA VAL A 16 6.24 32.59 -30.53
C VAL A 16 5.03 32.47 -29.65
N GLY A 17 4.45 31.27 -29.62
CA GLY A 17 3.43 30.89 -28.64
C GLY A 17 4.09 30.86 -27.26
N LEU A 18 3.89 31.90 -26.45
CA LEU A 18 4.13 31.82 -25.01
C LEU A 18 3.17 30.79 -24.42
N GLY A 19 3.60 29.53 -24.41
CA GLY A 19 2.98 28.52 -23.57
C GLY A 19 3.20 28.92 -22.11
N CYS A 20 2.18 29.44 -21.44
CA CYS A 20 2.20 29.62 -20.00
C CYS A 20 2.41 28.24 -19.40
N ALA A 21 3.64 27.92 -19.01
CA ALA A 21 3.94 26.75 -18.19
C ALA A 21 3.24 26.95 -16.84
N HIS A 22 2.04 26.39 -16.70
CA HIS A 22 1.36 26.38 -15.42
C HIS A 22 2.16 25.49 -14.48
N ALA A 23 2.53 26.03 -13.32
CA ALA A 23 3.14 25.24 -12.26
C ALA A 23 2.20 24.07 -11.90
N ALA A 24 2.78 22.89 -11.68
CA ALA A 24 2.00 21.75 -11.22
C ALA A 24 1.29 22.10 -9.88
N PRO A 25 0.06 21.63 -9.64
CA PRO A 25 -0.67 21.93 -8.41
C PRO A 25 -0.02 21.24 -7.21
N VAL A 26 -0.23 21.81 -6.04
CA VAL A 26 -0.02 21.09 -4.78
C VAL A 26 -0.97 19.88 -4.75
N SER A 27 -0.46 18.72 -4.37
CA SER A 27 -1.27 17.51 -4.23
C SER A 27 -1.30 17.02 -2.79
N TYR A 28 -2.48 16.59 -2.37
CA TYR A 28 -2.70 16.03 -1.04
C TYR A 28 -3.37 14.67 -1.12
N GLU A 29 -2.89 13.72 -0.34
CA GLU A 29 -3.47 12.39 -0.24
C GLU A 29 -3.73 12.04 1.22
N MET A 30 -4.91 11.50 1.48
CA MET A 30 -5.34 10.99 2.77
C MET A 30 -5.85 9.56 2.60
N ASN A 31 -5.22 8.62 3.28
CA ASN A 31 -5.64 7.23 3.30
C ASN A 31 -6.15 6.86 4.68
N LEU A 32 -7.41 6.49 4.76
CA LEU A 32 -8.07 6.00 5.98
C LEU A 32 -8.09 4.48 5.93
N ARG A 33 -7.53 3.83 6.94
CA ARG A 33 -7.41 2.38 7.01
C ARG A 33 -7.94 1.83 8.32
N THR A 34 -8.74 0.78 8.22
CA THR A 34 -9.15 -0.07 9.35
C THR A 34 -8.37 -1.36 9.28
N TYR A 35 -7.75 -1.76 10.38
CA TYR A 35 -7.04 -3.03 10.48
C TYR A 35 -7.74 -3.93 11.48
N SER A 36 -7.89 -5.20 11.13
CA SER A 36 -8.37 -6.28 11.99
C SER A 36 -7.45 -7.50 11.88
N GLY A 37 -7.74 -8.56 12.60
CA GLY A 37 -6.91 -9.76 12.59
C GLY A 37 -5.58 -9.60 13.35
N LEU A 38 -4.60 -10.41 12.98
CA LEU A 38 -3.30 -10.49 13.67
C LEU A 38 -2.48 -9.19 13.62
N GLY A 39 -2.76 -8.33 12.65
CA GLY A 39 -2.02 -7.07 12.45
C GLY A 39 -2.56 -5.87 13.20
N ALA A 40 -3.74 -5.98 13.80
CA ALA A 40 -4.48 -4.84 14.36
C ALA A 40 -3.92 -4.25 15.66
N GLY A 41 -2.82 -4.72 16.17
CA GLY A 41 -2.20 -4.17 17.40
C GLY A 41 -0.67 -4.16 17.32
N GLY A 42 -0.09 -4.20 16.13
CA GLY A 42 1.35 -4.35 15.97
C GLY A 42 1.86 -5.66 16.60
N ALA A 43 3.10 -5.68 17.09
CA ALA A 43 3.69 -6.87 17.72
C ALA A 43 2.90 -7.37 18.94
N MET A 44 2.34 -6.48 19.75
CA MET A 44 1.54 -6.84 20.91
C MET A 44 0.17 -7.42 20.51
N GLY A 45 -0.47 -6.90 19.47
CA GLY A 45 -1.72 -7.45 18.94
C GLY A 45 -1.52 -8.83 18.34
N MET A 46 -0.39 -9.09 17.70
CA MET A 46 -0.02 -10.40 17.18
C MET A 46 0.14 -11.44 18.33
N ILE A 47 0.82 -11.08 19.41
CA ILE A 47 0.96 -11.94 20.60
C ILE A 47 -0.40 -12.20 21.24
N GLY A 48 -1.23 -11.18 21.41
CA GLY A 48 -2.57 -11.30 21.97
C GLY A 48 -3.48 -12.21 21.16
N ALA A 49 -3.46 -12.11 19.84
CA ALA A 49 -4.24 -12.96 18.95
C ALA A 49 -3.73 -14.42 18.94
N MET A 50 -2.42 -14.65 19.03
CA MET A 50 -1.85 -16.00 19.17
C MET A 50 -2.23 -16.67 20.49
N LEU A 51 -2.47 -15.89 21.55
CA LEU A 51 -2.90 -16.38 22.87
C LEU A 51 -4.44 -16.49 22.98
N GLY A 52 -5.18 -16.40 21.88
CA GLY A 52 -6.64 -16.54 21.86
C GLY A 52 -7.40 -15.27 22.30
N GLY A 53 -6.71 -14.12 22.32
CA GLY A 53 -7.35 -12.82 22.55
C GLY A 53 -8.20 -12.39 21.36
N ASN A 54 -9.25 -11.60 21.64
CA ASN A 54 -10.06 -10.99 20.59
C ASN A 54 -9.18 -10.15 19.66
N SER A 55 -9.37 -10.29 18.35
CA SER A 55 -8.74 -9.44 17.36
C SER A 55 -9.11 -7.97 17.64
N SER A 56 -8.12 -7.17 18.02
CA SER A 56 -8.32 -5.74 18.21
C SER A 56 -8.53 -5.08 16.85
N VAL A 57 -9.44 -4.12 16.79
CA VAL A 57 -9.59 -3.24 15.61
C VAL A 57 -8.74 -2.01 15.85
N SER A 58 -7.90 -1.65 14.87
CA SER A 58 -7.16 -0.39 14.90
C SER A 58 -7.45 0.44 13.66
N LYS A 59 -7.49 1.75 13.83
CA LYS A 59 -7.63 2.70 12.74
C LYS A 59 -6.30 3.41 12.52
N GLN A 60 -5.98 3.64 11.26
CA GLN A 60 -4.78 4.36 10.85
C GLN A 60 -5.13 5.36 9.76
N MET A 61 -4.37 6.42 9.71
CA MET A 61 -4.48 7.45 8.68
C MET A 61 -3.07 7.79 8.20
N ASP A 62 -2.89 7.84 6.88
CA ASP A 62 -1.66 8.34 6.28
C ASP A 62 -1.97 9.58 5.47
N LEU A 63 -1.22 10.63 5.71
CA LEU A 63 -1.34 11.92 5.05
C LEU A 63 -0.07 12.19 4.26
N ARG A 64 -0.23 12.70 3.04
CA ARG A 64 0.87 13.09 2.17
C ARG A 64 0.56 14.40 1.47
N LEU A 65 1.34 15.43 1.75
CA LEU A 65 1.29 16.72 1.06
C LEU A 65 2.51 16.85 0.16
N THR A 66 2.31 16.97 -1.15
CA THR A 66 3.39 17.12 -2.13
C THR A 66 3.32 18.49 -2.77
N ASN A 67 4.42 19.25 -2.66
CA ASN A 67 4.61 20.52 -3.32
C ASN A 67 5.40 20.31 -4.63
N PRO A 68 5.02 20.94 -5.73
CA PRO A 68 5.76 20.82 -6.99
C PRO A 68 7.19 21.38 -6.93
N GLY A 69 7.42 22.38 -6.06
CA GLY A 69 8.72 22.97 -5.77
C GLY A 69 9.32 22.50 -4.45
N ASP A 70 10.50 22.99 -4.15
CA ASP A 70 11.16 22.77 -2.88
C ASP A 70 10.43 23.51 -1.76
N ILE A 71 10.28 22.87 -0.60
CA ILE A 71 9.62 23.43 0.57
C ILE A 71 10.67 24.23 1.36
N PRO A 72 10.39 25.51 1.76
CA PRO A 72 11.30 26.32 2.58
C PRO A 72 11.70 25.61 3.87
N ALA A 73 12.91 25.89 4.39
CA ALA A 73 13.41 25.22 5.60
C ALA A 73 12.62 25.59 6.88
N ASP A 74 12.04 26.78 6.90
CA ASP A 74 11.27 27.37 8.00
C ASP A 74 9.75 27.17 7.84
N TYR A 75 9.33 26.17 7.04
CA TYR A 75 7.92 25.91 6.80
C TYR A 75 7.17 25.52 8.08
N SER A 76 5.89 25.87 8.09
CA SER A 76 4.88 25.25 8.95
C SER A 76 3.85 24.54 8.09
N ALA A 77 3.44 23.34 8.49
CA ALA A 77 2.40 22.60 7.78
C ALA A 77 1.64 21.70 8.76
N GLU A 78 0.33 21.72 8.67
CA GLU A 78 -0.56 20.93 9.53
C GLU A 78 -1.83 20.48 8.79
N HIS A 79 -2.40 19.38 9.25
CA HIS A 79 -3.73 18.93 8.89
C HIS A 79 -4.66 19.10 10.10
N ILE A 80 -5.66 19.93 9.97
CA ILE A 80 -6.72 20.13 10.96
C ILE A 80 -7.79 19.07 10.74
N VAL A 81 -8.09 18.32 11.79
CA VAL A 81 -9.04 17.20 11.78
C VAL A 81 -10.31 17.52 12.55
N PRO A 82 -11.46 16.91 12.20
CA PRO A 82 -12.67 17.05 12.99
C PRO A 82 -12.52 16.39 14.38
N ASP A 83 -13.27 16.88 15.37
CA ASP A 83 -13.24 16.38 16.76
C ASP A 83 -13.51 14.88 16.86
N GLY A 84 -14.30 14.32 15.94
CA GLY A 84 -14.58 12.89 15.84
C GLY A 84 -13.34 12.00 15.68
N MET A 85 -12.22 12.54 15.21
CA MET A 85 -10.96 11.80 15.08
C MET A 85 -10.30 11.48 16.43
N ARG A 86 -10.53 12.28 17.49
CA ARG A 86 -10.00 12.10 18.86
C ARG A 86 -8.48 11.96 18.97
N ILE A 87 -7.74 12.58 18.07
CA ILE A 87 -6.27 12.56 18.03
C ILE A 87 -5.64 13.94 18.18
N GLY A 88 -6.44 14.89 18.66
CA GLY A 88 -6.11 16.31 18.78
C GLY A 88 -6.67 17.13 17.63
N PRO A 89 -6.58 18.47 17.72
CA PRO A 89 -7.19 19.37 16.74
C PRO A 89 -6.40 19.46 15.43
N SER A 90 -5.10 19.20 15.46
CA SER A 90 -4.24 19.27 14.29
C SER A 90 -3.07 18.27 14.35
N LEU A 91 -2.57 17.90 13.18
CA LEU A 91 -1.51 16.93 12.96
C LEU A 91 -0.38 17.61 12.17
N PRO A 92 0.84 17.70 12.73
CA PRO A 92 1.94 18.34 12.05
C PRO A 92 2.42 17.51 10.87
N LEU A 93 2.53 18.11 9.68
CA LEU A 93 3.08 17.47 8.50
C LEU A 93 4.59 17.74 8.45
N LYS A 94 5.39 16.68 8.43
CA LYS A 94 6.86 16.75 8.44
C LYS A 94 7.47 16.02 7.25
N GLY A 95 8.64 16.45 6.81
CA GLY A 95 9.35 15.83 5.71
C GLY A 95 10.84 15.77 5.95
N GLU A 96 11.48 14.75 5.37
CA GLU A 96 12.92 14.60 5.37
C GLU A 96 13.57 15.41 4.26
N ARG A 97 14.76 15.91 4.52
CA ARG A 97 15.63 16.45 3.49
C ARG A 97 16.00 15.34 2.51
N ARG A 98 15.96 15.66 1.22
CA ARG A 98 16.29 14.71 0.17
C ARG A 98 17.81 14.66 -0.03
N SER A 99 18.37 13.49 -0.25
CA SER A 99 19.74 13.37 -0.76
C SER A 99 19.76 13.64 -2.28
N LYS A 100 20.74 14.44 -2.74
CA LYS A 100 20.98 14.69 -4.15
C LYS A 100 21.77 13.50 -4.69
N GLY A 101 21.11 12.58 -5.32
CA GLY A 101 21.67 11.53 -6.13
C GLY A 101 22.96 10.89 -5.61
N GLY A 102 22.83 9.82 -4.95
CA GLY A 102 23.70 8.69 -5.02
C GLY A 102 22.78 7.53 -5.30
N GLU A 103 22.82 6.93 -6.45
CA GLU A 103 22.55 5.52 -6.53
C GLU A 103 23.51 4.89 -5.55
N GLY A 104 23.06 4.72 -4.30
CA GLY A 104 23.72 3.84 -3.38
C GLY A 104 23.81 2.53 -4.14
N ASP A 105 25.00 2.06 -4.34
CA ASP A 105 25.28 0.69 -4.73
C ASP A 105 24.62 -0.18 -3.65
N SER A 106 23.34 -0.37 -3.78
CA SER A 106 22.63 -1.42 -3.10
C SER A 106 23.15 -2.65 -3.79
N GLY A 107 24.18 -3.27 -3.15
CA GLY A 107 24.70 -4.55 -3.55
C GLY A 107 23.52 -5.38 -3.98
N THR A 108 23.40 -5.64 -5.26
CA THR A 108 22.37 -6.46 -5.86
C THR A 108 22.67 -7.89 -5.45
N GLU A 109 22.39 -8.25 -4.19
CA GLU A 109 22.13 -9.65 -3.88
C GLU A 109 20.95 -10.02 -4.77
N GLN A 110 21.26 -10.73 -5.84
CA GLN A 110 20.22 -11.25 -6.73
C GLN A 110 19.36 -12.17 -5.87
N PRO A 111 18.03 -11.99 -5.88
CA PRO A 111 17.18 -12.89 -5.14
C PRO A 111 17.42 -14.32 -5.62
N GLU A 112 17.80 -15.18 -4.70
CA GLU A 112 17.99 -16.61 -4.96
C GLU A 112 16.71 -17.35 -4.60
N GLY A 113 16.31 -18.34 -5.41
CA GLY A 113 15.17 -19.20 -5.09
C GLY A 113 14.11 -19.23 -6.17
N LYS A 114 12.95 -19.75 -5.79
CA LYS A 114 11.78 -19.88 -6.66
C LYS A 114 10.55 -19.23 -6.05
N VAL A 115 9.73 -18.61 -6.90
CA VAL A 115 8.38 -18.16 -6.55
C VAL A 115 7.37 -18.91 -7.40
N LEU A 116 6.43 -19.58 -6.74
CA LEU A 116 5.29 -20.24 -7.38
C LEU A 116 4.07 -19.34 -7.21
N ILE A 117 3.45 -18.96 -8.32
CA ILE A 117 2.31 -18.05 -8.33
C ILE A 117 1.06 -18.78 -8.76
N TYR A 118 0.08 -18.83 -7.87
CA TYR A 118 -1.25 -19.38 -8.10
C TYR A 118 -2.31 -18.28 -8.05
N TRP A 119 -3.46 -18.49 -8.69
CA TRP A 119 -4.55 -17.51 -8.67
C TRP A 119 -5.93 -18.13 -8.84
N GLY A 120 -6.95 -17.37 -8.43
CA GLY A 120 -8.36 -17.70 -8.57
C GLY A 120 -8.97 -18.31 -7.31
N CYS A 121 -10.29 -18.26 -7.26
CA CYS A 121 -11.11 -18.89 -6.22
C CYS A 121 -11.65 -20.21 -6.72
N GLY A 122 -11.37 -21.33 -6.03
CA GLY A 122 -11.88 -22.64 -6.38
C GLY A 122 -11.23 -23.77 -5.57
N ALA A 123 -11.89 -24.92 -5.47
CA ALA A 123 -11.39 -26.04 -4.67
C ALA A 123 -10.17 -26.75 -5.31
N SER A 124 -9.95 -26.57 -6.62
CA SER A 124 -8.88 -27.21 -7.37
C SER A 124 -8.06 -26.17 -8.15
N VAL A 125 -6.78 -26.44 -8.31
CA VAL A 125 -5.86 -25.61 -9.10
C VAL A 125 -6.29 -25.62 -10.56
N ALA A 126 -6.46 -24.44 -11.17
CA ALA A 126 -6.82 -24.34 -12.58
C ALA A 126 -5.66 -24.70 -13.49
N LYS A 127 -5.99 -25.12 -14.72
CA LYS A 127 -4.99 -25.50 -15.74
C LYS A 127 -4.03 -24.34 -16.02
N GLY A 128 -2.74 -24.65 -16.13
CA GLY A 128 -1.69 -23.67 -16.42
C GLY A 128 -1.09 -22.98 -15.19
N GLN A 129 -1.41 -23.47 -14.00
CA GLN A 129 -0.81 -23.00 -12.73
C GLN A 129 0.09 -24.10 -12.12
N PRO A 130 1.11 -23.72 -11.36
CA PRO A 130 1.55 -22.35 -11.06
C PRO A 130 2.34 -21.71 -12.22
N GLU A 131 2.42 -20.38 -12.22
CA GLU A 131 3.52 -19.70 -12.89
C GLU A 131 4.76 -19.78 -11.98
N ILE A 132 5.88 -20.19 -12.55
CA ILE A 132 7.12 -20.37 -11.78
C ILE A 132 8.15 -19.34 -12.20
N ILE A 133 8.64 -18.55 -11.24
CA ILE A 133 9.74 -17.62 -11.39
C ILE A 133 10.95 -18.23 -10.66
N ASP A 134 11.96 -18.67 -11.40
CA ASP A 134 13.20 -19.18 -10.84
C ASP A 134 14.32 -18.14 -11.01
N PHE A 135 14.64 -17.44 -9.94
CA PHE A 135 15.64 -16.36 -9.97
C PHE A 135 17.05 -16.82 -10.29
N ARG A 136 17.38 -18.10 -10.03
CA ARG A 136 18.69 -18.69 -10.35
C ARG A 136 18.93 -18.77 -11.87
N ASN A 137 17.85 -18.85 -12.65
CA ASN A 137 17.90 -18.99 -14.10
C ASN A 137 17.63 -17.67 -14.85
N MET A 138 17.36 -16.58 -14.11
CA MET A 138 17.05 -15.27 -14.69
C MET A 138 18.33 -14.43 -14.80
N SER A 139 19.05 -14.57 -15.90
CA SER A 139 20.11 -13.64 -16.26
C SER A 139 19.50 -12.26 -16.61
N GLY A 140 19.29 -11.42 -15.63
CA GLY A 140 19.11 -9.97 -15.81
C GLY A 140 17.71 -9.42 -16.09
N GLN A 141 16.65 -10.22 -16.21
CA GLN A 141 15.29 -9.69 -16.43
C GLN A 141 14.30 -10.16 -15.36
N VAL A 142 14.09 -9.32 -14.35
CA VAL A 142 13.02 -9.50 -13.37
C VAL A 142 11.68 -9.10 -14.01
N PRO A 143 10.61 -9.92 -13.92
CA PRO A 143 9.29 -9.55 -14.43
C PRO A 143 8.84 -8.20 -13.87
N PRO A 144 8.16 -7.34 -14.68
CA PRO A 144 7.78 -5.99 -14.28
C PRO A 144 6.98 -5.94 -12.99
N GLU A 145 6.15 -6.95 -12.74
CA GLU A 145 5.31 -7.04 -11.54
C GLU A 145 6.15 -7.27 -10.28
N VAL A 146 7.14 -8.18 -10.35
CA VAL A 146 8.08 -8.46 -9.24
C VAL A 146 9.00 -7.26 -9.01
N ALA A 147 9.46 -6.61 -10.10
CA ALA A 147 10.24 -5.38 -10.01
C ALA A 147 9.42 -4.24 -9.39
N ALA A 148 8.12 -4.15 -9.67
CA ALA A 148 7.23 -3.16 -9.07
C ALA A 148 7.05 -3.41 -7.56
N MET A 149 6.83 -4.66 -7.15
CA MET A 149 6.75 -5.04 -5.73
C MET A 149 8.07 -4.74 -4.98
N ALA A 150 9.21 -5.08 -5.58
CA ALA A 150 10.53 -4.79 -5.02
C ALA A 150 10.81 -3.28 -4.92
N ARG A 151 10.35 -2.47 -5.87
CA ARG A 151 10.46 -1.00 -5.79
C ARG A 151 9.60 -0.41 -4.68
N GLN A 152 8.42 -0.95 -4.45
CA GLN A 152 7.50 -0.48 -3.41
C GLN A 152 8.05 -0.73 -2.00
N SER A 153 8.86 -1.78 -1.81
CA SER A 153 9.54 -2.06 -0.53
C SER A 153 10.82 -1.24 -0.32
N ARG A 154 11.49 -0.81 -1.41
CA ARG A 154 12.78 -0.07 -1.35
C ARG A 154 12.67 1.41 -1.02
N THR A 155 11.50 2.02 -1.04
CA THR A 155 11.34 3.48 -0.84
C THR A 155 11.60 3.96 0.60
N ARG A 156 12.08 3.12 1.52
CA ARG A 156 12.23 3.47 2.94
C ARG A 156 13.66 3.55 3.49
N HIS A 157 14.73 3.20 2.76
CA HIS A 157 16.09 3.25 3.33
C HIS A 157 17.11 3.65 2.26
N GLY A 158 17.49 4.91 2.25
CA GLY A 158 18.63 5.43 1.51
C GLY A 158 19.58 6.14 2.49
N GLY A 159 20.62 5.44 2.95
CA GLY A 159 21.73 6.04 3.70
C GLY A 159 22.84 6.45 2.74
N GLY A 160 23.15 7.72 2.66
CA GLY A 160 24.31 8.23 1.94
C GLY A 160 24.47 9.72 2.24
N SER A 161 25.64 10.15 2.71
CA SER A 161 25.99 11.54 2.97
C SER A 161 26.17 12.29 1.66
N VAL A 162 25.18 13.03 1.23
CA VAL A 162 25.26 13.91 0.05
C VAL A 162 24.42 15.16 0.31
N GLU A 163 24.78 16.26 -0.31
CA GLU A 163 24.13 17.57 -0.24
C GLU A 163 22.61 17.43 -0.05
N SER A 164 22.14 17.79 1.14
CA SER A 164 20.75 17.57 1.51
C SER A 164 19.86 18.67 0.92
N LEU A 165 19.02 18.28 -0.03
CA LEU A 165 18.03 19.16 -0.65
C LEU A 165 16.79 19.35 0.26
N PRO A 166 16.09 20.49 0.18
CA PRO A 166 14.82 20.68 0.84
C PRO A 166 13.80 19.58 0.51
N PRO A 167 12.87 19.25 1.41
CA PRO A 167 11.80 18.30 1.11
C PRO A 167 10.88 18.86 0.01
N ARG A 168 10.20 17.94 -0.70
CA ARG A 168 9.06 18.28 -1.57
C ARG A 168 7.77 17.59 -1.11
N THR A 169 7.90 16.66 -0.20
CA THR A 169 6.77 15.90 0.34
C THR A 169 6.82 15.90 1.86
N LEU A 170 5.69 16.17 2.47
CA LEU A 170 5.48 16.11 3.90
C LEU A 170 4.48 14.99 4.21
N TRP A 171 4.66 14.36 5.36
CA TRP A 171 3.93 13.18 5.78
C TRP A 171 3.38 13.33 7.19
N TRP A 172 2.32 12.60 7.48
CA TRP A 172 1.92 12.21 8.82
C TRP A 172 1.36 10.77 8.74
N PRO A 173 1.63 9.88 9.69
CA PRO A 173 2.55 10.04 10.82
C PRO A 173 4.01 10.11 10.37
N TYR A 174 4.85 10.74 11.18
CA TYR A 174 6.27 10.89 10.90
C TYR A 174 7.10 10.53 12.15
N GLY A 175 8.12 9.70 11.98
CA GLY A 175 8.96 9.24 13.10
C GLY A 175 8.14 8.52 14.17
N ASP A 176 8.31 8.92 15.42
CA ASP A 176 7.64 8.31 16.58
C ASP A 176 6.11 8.47 16.59
N GLU A 177 5.57 9.40 15.80
CA GLU A 177 4.13 9.59 15.66
C GLU A 177 3.46 8.42 14.92
N ALA A 178 4.23 7.59 14.19
CA ALA A 178 3.73 6.38 13.52
C ALA A 178 3.10 5.37 14.50
N PHE A 179 3.42 5.47 15.79
CA PHE A 179 2.87 4.61 16.85
C PHE A 179 1.62 5.18 17.53
N LYS A 180 1.20 6.40 17.18
CA LYS A 180 -0.05 6.98 17.71
C LYS A 180 -1.24 6.34 16.99
N GLY A 181 -1.91 5.40 17.67
CA GLY A 181 -3.13 4.77 17.17
C GLY A 181 -4.30 5.75 17.16
N ILE A 182 -5.14 5.65 16.16
CA ILE A 182 -6.45 6.31 16.12
C ILE A 182 -7.43 5.42 16.88
N PRO A 183 -8.25 5.95 17.82
CA PRO A 183 -9.23 5.16 18.56
C PRO A 183 -10.18 4.38 17.62
N ALA A 184 -10.56 3.17 18.01
CA ALA A 184 -11.40 2.31 17.20
C ALA A 184 -12.78 2.93 16.88
N ASP A 185 -13.29 3.78 17.77
CA ASP A 185 -14.55 4.50 17.63
C ASP A 185 -14.41 5.91 17.03
N ALA A 186 -13.20 6.30 16.57
CA ALA A 186 -12.98 7.57 15.89
C ALA A 186 -13.70 7.61 14.54
N SER A 187 -14.08 8.81 14.10
CA SER A 187 -14.71 9.08 12.81
C SER A 187 -14.00 10.22 12.10
N ALA A 188 -13.80 10.07 10.80
CA ALA A 188 -13.24 11.10 9.93
C ALA A 188 -14.32 12.03 9.32
N VAL A 189 -15.58 11.85 9.70
CA VAL A 189 -16.68 12.70 9.20
C VAL A 189 -16.54 14.11 9.74
N GLY A 190 -16.61 15.09 8.86
CA GLY A 190 -16.54 16.51 9.21
C GLY A 190 -15.64 17.31 8.27
N GLU A 191 -15.34 18.52 8.71
CA GLU A 191 -14.48 19.46 7.96
C GLU A 191 -13.01 19.15 8.21
N HIS A 192 -12.23 19.13 7.13
CA HIS A 192 -10.80 18.98 7.13
C HIS A 192 -10.15 20.18 6.47
N ALA A 193 -9.03 20.62 7.04
CA ALA A 193 -8.22 21.66 6.45
C ALA A 193 -6.74 21.30 6.45
N VAL A 194 -6.04 21.54 5.34
CA VAL A 194 -4.59 21.44 5.29
C VAL A 194 -4.03 22.84 5.09
N LYS A 195 -3.18 23.28 6.02
CA LYS A 195 -2.52 24.58 5.98
C LYS A 195 -1.02 24.39 5.88
N ALA A 196 -0.38 25.18 5.03
CA ALA A 196 1.07 25.23 4.98
C ALA A 196 1.53 26.63 4.56
N SER A 197 2.59 27.14 5.18
CA SER A 197 3.10 28.49 4.96
C SER A 197 3.55 28.77 3.53
N PHE A 198 3.88 27.73 2.78
CA PHE A 198 4.30 27.82 1.38
C PHE A 198 3.17 27.69 0.37
N MET A 199 1.94 27.36 0.81
CA MET A 199 0.78 27.26 -0.07
C MET A 199 0.10 28.61 -0.26
N GLN A 200 -0.35 28.89 -1.48
CA GLN A 200 -1.12 30.09 -1.80
C GLN A 200 -2.54 30.06 -1.20
N ARG A 201 -3.06 28.86 -0.94
CA ARG A 201 -4.41 28.64 -0.45
C ARG A 201 -4.51 27.33 0.31
N ASP A 202 -5.23 27.36 1.43
CA ASP A 202 -5.54 26.17 2.22
C ASP A 202 -6.35 25.16 1.42
N ILE A 203 -6.12 23.87 1.67
CA ILE A 203 -6.93 22.79 1.15
C ILE A 203 -8.08 22.58 2.13
N LEU A 204 -9.32 22.79 1.68
CA LEU A 204 -10.53 22.66 2.49
C LEU A 204 -11.46 21.64 1.84
N TYR A 205 -11.93 20.66 2.61
CA TYR A 205 -12.93 19.69 2.16
C TYR A 205 -13.70 19.10 3.34
N THR A 206 -14.88 18.54 3.05
CA THR A 206 -15.75 17.90 4.04
C THR A 206 -15.91 16.43 3.67
N LEU A 207 -15.78 15.54 4.64
CA LEU A 207 -16.09 14.13 4.52
C LEU A 207 -17.44 13.82 5.14
N ASP A 208 -18.24 13.05 4.42
CA ASP A 208 -19.49 12.48 4.90
C ASP A 208 -19.30 11.03 5.33
N LYS A 209 -20.37 10.36 5.76
CA LYS A 209 -20.35 8.97 6.23
C LYS A 209 -19.89 7.96 5.17
N GLU A 210 -20.05 8.29 3.88
CA GLU A 210 -19.56 7.44 2.79
C GLU A 210 -18.04 7.36 2.76
N MET A 211 -17.38 8.42 3.23
CA MET A 211 -15.91 8.53 3.24
C MET A 211 -15.29 8.29 4.62
N ASP A 212 -16.06 7.81 5.60
CA ASP A 212 -15.53 7.43 6.91
C ASP A 212 -14.78 6.09 6.85
N PHE A 213 -14.05 5.76 7.91
CA PHE A 213 -13.40 4.45 8.06
C PHE A 213 -14.36 3.30 7.72
N LEU A 214 -13.87 2.29 7.01
CA LEU A 214 -14.65 1.06 6.80
C LEU A 214 -14.75 0.27 8.11
N GLU A 215 -15.78 -0.53 8.19
CA GLU A 215 -15.93 -1.55 9.21
C GLU A 215 -14.80 -2.60 9.07
N PRO A 216 -14.45 -3.34 10.14
CA PRO A 216 -13.47 -4.43 10.05
C PRO A 216 -13.96 -5.53 9.09
N MET A 217 -13.02 -6.10 8.35
CA MET A 217 -13.33 -7.12 7.34
C MET A 217 -13.66 -8.48 7.97
N ASN A 218 -13.10 -8.79 9.16
CA ASN A 218 -13.28 -10.06 9.88
C ASN A 218 -13.02 -11.28 8.99
N LEU A 219 -11.85 -11.27 8.32
CA LEU A 219 -11.41 -12.36 7.46
C LEU A 219 -11.14 -13.62 8.30
N ARG A 220 -11.66 -14.75 7.86
CA ARG A 220 -11.50 -16.04 8.53
C ARG A 220 -11.31 -17.17 7.52
N ALA A 221 -10.49 -18.13 7.89
CA ALA A 221 -10.36 -19.41 7.19
C ALA A 221 -11.19 -20.46 7.96
N THR A 222 -12.03 -21.22 7.27
CA THR A 222 -12.84 -22.27 7.90
C THR A 222 -12.08 -23.59 8.06
N SER A 223 -10.87 -23.67 7.48
CA SER A 223 -9.92 -24.78 7.64
C SER A 223 -8.51 -24.23 7.72
N SER A 224 -7.65 -24.86 8.49
CA SER A 224 -6.20 -24.58 8.57
C SER A 224 -5.35 -25.69 7.94
N ASP A 225 -5.98 -26.72 7.35
CA ASP A 225 -5.27 -27.82 6.68
C ASP A 225 -4.67 -27.35 5.35
N LEU A 226 -3.35 -27.22 5.30
CA LEU A 226 -2.62 -26.74 4.14
C LEU A 226 -2.65 -27.70 2.94
N LYS A 227 -3.07 -28.97 3.15
CA LYS A 227 -3.23 -29.97 2.07
C LYS A 227 -4.58 -29.89 1.40
N ALA A 228 -5.62 -29.54 2.17
CA ALA A 228 -6.97 -29.42 1.69
C ALA A 228 -7.24 -28.07 1.01
N ALA A 229 -8.39 -27.98 0.34
CA ALA A 229 -8.91 -26.68 -0.09
C ALA A 229 -9.32 -25.85 1.14
N ILE A 230 -8.98 -24.57 1.14
CA ILE A 230 -9.16 -23.69 2.30
C ILE A 230 -10.22 -22.64 1.96
N PRO A 231 -11.46 -22.80 2.45
CA PRO A 231 -12.48 -21.78 2.29
C PRO A 231 -12.16 -20.55 3.15
N LEU A 232 -12.23 -19.39 2.53
CA LEU A 232 -12.11 -18.08 3.16
C LEU A 232 -13.47 -17.39 3.16
N GLU A 233 -13.78 -16.73 4.25
CA GLU A 233 -14.99 -15.93 4.43
C GLU A 233 -14.63 -14.60 5.08
N TRP A 234 -15.38 -13.56 4.78
CA TRP A 234 -15.25 -12.25 5.41
C TRP A 234 -16.61 -11.56 5.49
N ASP A 235 -16.69 -10.53 6.30
CA ASP A 235 -17.94 -9.78 6.44
C ASP A 235 -18.14 -8.88 5.21
N LYS A 236 -19.35 -8.86 4.70
CA LYS A 236 -19.73 -8.04 3.56
C LYS A 236 -19.80 -6.57 3.96
N LEU A 237 -18.90 -5.76 3.48
CA LEU A 237 -18.86 -4.33 3.75
C LEU A 237 -19.68 -3.58 2.70
N SER A 238 -20.70 -2.84 3.13
CA SER A 238 -21.65 -2.17 2.24
C SER A 238 -20.99 -1.13 1.32
N ARG A 239 -19.90 -0.51 1.78
CA ARG A 239 -19.14 0.50 1.04
C ARG A 239 -17.93 -0.06 0.29
N ALA A 240 -17.63 -1.36 0.40
CA ALA A 240 -16.55 -1.98 -0.36
C ALA A 240 -16.88 -2.03 -1.86
N ARG A 241 -15.97 -1.58 -2.69
CA ARG A 241 -16.05 -1.64 -4.15
C ARG A 241 -15.48 -2.95 -4.70
N GLY A 242 -14.61 -3.58 -3.95
CA GLY A 242 -14.01 -4.86 -4.27
C GLY A 242 -13.09 -5.35 -3.15
N TYR A 243 -12.58 -6.57 -3.33
CA TYR A 243 -11.68 -7.18 -2.37
C TYR A 243 -10.44 -7.72 -3.07
N ASN A 244 -9.27 -7.45 -2.50
CA ASN A 244 -8.01 -8.08 -2.85
C ASN A 244 -7.68 -9.09 -1.76
N LEU A 245 -7.48 -10.36 -2.14
CA LEU A 245 -6.95 -11.36 -1.24
C LEU A 245 -5.71 -11.98 -1.83
N HIS A 246 -4.70 -12.14 -1.02
CA HIS A 246 -3.48 -12.86 -1.38
C HIS A 246 -2.96 -13.64 -0.18
N ALA A 247 -2.21 -14.68 -0.46
CA ALA A 247 -1.58 -15.49 0.56
C ALA A 247 -0.14 -15.80 0.17
N ALA A 248 0.73 -15.92 1.17
CA ALA A 248 2.12 -16.30 0.99
C ALA A 248 2.52 -17.34 2.04
N GLY A 249 3.24 -18.37 1.58
CA GLY A 249 3.82 -19.41 2.44
C GLY A 249 5.22 -19.79 1.94
N ALA A 250 6.16 -20.01 2.86
CA ALA A 250 7.52 -20.43 2.56
C ALA A 250 7.67 -21.94 2.77
N THR A 251 8.39 -22.61 1.87
CA THR A 251 8.61 -24.06 1.87
C THR A 251 10.01 -24.50 2.30
N GLY A 252 10.79 -23.65 2.91
CA GLY A 252 12.10 -23.99 3.49
C GLY A 252 13.29 -24.02 2.52
N ASP A 253 13.09 -24.35 1.25
CA ASP A 253 14.16 -24.52 0.25
C ASP A 253 14.33 -23.30 -0.67
N ASN A 254 14.34 -22.10 -0.11
CA ASN A 254 14.35 -20.86 -0.89
C ASN A 254 13.19 -20.80 -1.92
N GLU A 255 12.07 -21.42 -1.58
CA GLU A 255 10.86 -21.41 -2.39
C GLU A 255 9.71 -20.72 -1.65
N VAL A 256 9.03 -19.79 -2.31
CA VAL A 256 7.86 -19.09 -1.80
C VAL A 256 6.67 -19.36 -2.70
N THR A 257 5.58 -19.81 -2.11
CA THR A 257 4.31 -19.96 -2.78
C THR A 257 3.45 -18.73 -2.51
N ILE A 258 2.96 -18.09 -3.58
CA ILE A 258 2.05 -16.95 -3.54
C ILE A 258 0.73 -17.37 -4.19
N TRP A 259 -0.37 -17.03 -3.57
CA TRP A 259 -1.70 -17.15 -4.14
C TRP A 259 -2.40 -15.79 -4.14
N MET A 260 -3.17 -15.50 -5.20
CA MET A 260 -3.98 -14.30 -5.35
C MET A 260 -5.40 -14.68 -5.77
N ALA A 261 -6.42 -14.13 -5.12
CA ALA A 261 -7.81 -14.45 -5.47
C ALA A 261 -8.20 -13.99 -6.88
N ALA A 262 -7.58 -12.91 -7.36
CA ALA A 262 -7.85 -12.34 -8.69
C ALA A 262 -6.54 -11.94 -9.37
N ARG A 263 -6.52 -12.03 -10.72
CA ARG A 263 -5.34 -11.67 -11.53
C ARG A 263 -5.77 -11.16 -12.92
N ASN A 264 -4.92 -10.35 -13.55
CA ASN A 264 -5.09 -9.85 -14.91
C ASN A 264 -6.32 -8.94 -15.11
N ARG A 265 -7.28 -9.38 -15.94
CA ARG A 265 -8.45 -8.56 -16.36
C ARG A 265 -9.40 -8.22 -15.19
N HIS A 266 -9.35 -8.98 -14.11
CA HIS A 266 -10.13 -8.77 -12.89
C HIS A 266 -9.16 -8.63 -11.72
N PRO A 267 -8.61 -7.42 -11.48
CA PRO A 267 -7.56 -7.22 -10.48
C PRO A 267 -8.05 -7.39 -9.04
N MET A 268 -9.37 -7.42 -8.81
CA MET A 268 -9.99 -7.63 -7.50
C MET A 268 -11.32 -8.38 -7.63
N LEU A 269 -11.75 -9.01 -6.54
CA LEU A 269 -13.06 -9.62 -6.40
C LEU A 269 -14.14 -8.54 -6.30
N PRO A 270 -15.38 -8.80 -6.80
CA PRO A 270 -16.48 -7.86 -6.68
C PRO A 270 -16.81 -7.50 -5.23
N GLY A 271 -17.26 -6.25 -4.97
CA GLY A 271 -17.68 -5.79 -3.64
C GLY A 271 -18.92 -6.55 -3.08
N THR A 272 -19.61 -7.31 -3.92
CA THR A 272 -20.73 -8.18 -3.51
C THR A 272 -20.29 -9.56 -3.02
N GLN A 273 -19.04 -9.96 -3.29
CA GLN A 273 -18.49 -11.26 -2.91
C GLN A 273 -17.92 -11.21 -1.50
N ASN A 274 -18.13 -12.28 -0.72
CA ASN A 274 -17.61 -12.39 0.65
C ASN A 274 -17.08 -13.79 0.97
N THR A 275 -16.84 -14.60 -0.06
CA THR A 275 -16.23 -15.93 0.07
C THR A 275 -15.27 -16.20 -1.07
N CYS A 276 -14.22 -16.98 -0.80
CA CYS A 276 -13.28 -17.46 -1.81
C CYS A 276 -12.59 -18.70 -1.26
N THR A 277 -12.28 -19.66 -2.12
CA THR A 277 -11.56 -20.86 -1.68
C THR A 277 -10.17 -20.88 -2.30
N ILE A 278 -9.14 -21.05 -1.47
CA ILE A 278 -7.78 -21.38 -1.93
C ILE A 278 -7.79 -22.86 -2.32
N ALA A 279 -7.32 -23.17 -3.51
CA ALA A 279 -7.32 -24.56 -4.01
C ALA A 279 -6.42 -25.46 -3.14
N GLY A 280 -6.84 -26.72 -2.98
CA GLY A 280 -6.07 -27.71 -2.22
C GLY A 280 -4.69 -27.96 -2.83
N GLY A 281 -3.71 -28.26 -1.98
CA GLY A 281 -2.34 -28.56 -2.36
C GLY A 281 -1.44 -27.35 -2.63
N ILE A 282 -1.98 -26.12 -2.74
CA ILE A 282 -1.16 -24.92 -3.01
C ILE A 282 -0.12 -24.71 -1.92
N PHE A 283 -0.49 -24.88 -0.66
CA PHE A 283 0.39 -24.67 0.50
C PHE A 283 0.81 -25.97 1.20
N GLU A 284 0.62 -27.14 0.60
CA GLU A 284 0.89 -28.44 1.25
C GLU A 284 2.32 -28.60 1.75
N LYS A 285 3.29 -27.97 1.07
CA LYS A 285 4.72 -27.99 1.43
C LYS A 285 5.12 -26.86 2.36
N ALA A 286 4.27 -25.90 2.60
CA ALA A 286 4.57 -24.79 3.48
C ALA A 286 4.43 -25.19 4.95
N GLN A 287 5.29 -24.65 5.81
CA GLN A 287 5.15 -24.81 7.27
C GLN A 287 3.97 -24.01 7.81
N GLY A 288 3.57 -22.96 7.11
CA GLY A 288 2.44 -22.09 7.37
C GLY A 288 2.25 -21.12 6.23
N ALA A 289 1.10 -20.47 6.18
CA ALA A 289 0.84 -19.43 5.22
C ALA A 289 0.06 -18.29 5.87
N MET A 290 0.32 -17.06 5.43
CA MET A 290 -0.44 -15.87 5.84
C MET A 290 -1.35 -15.46 4.69
N VAL A 291 -2.63 -15.37 4.97
CA VAL A 291 -3.62 -14.77 4.06
C VAL A 291 -3.82 -13.32 4.47
N MET A 292 -3.74 -12.42 3.51
CA MET A 292 -4.01 -11.00 3.66
C MET A 292 -5.19 -10.60 2.79
N GLY A 293 -6.12 -9.86 3.37
CA GLY A 293 -7.29 -9.31 2.70
C GLY A 293 -7.32 -7.79 2.78
N GLU A 294 -7.73 -7.16 1.70
CA GLU A 294 -8.02 -5.74 1.61
C GLU A 294 -9.42 -5.54 1.05
N ALA A 295 -10.27 -4.84 1.77
CA ALA A 295 -11.49 -4.28 1.23
C ALA A 295 -11.20 -2.88 0.69
N VAL A 296 -11.32 -2.71 -0.61
CA VAL A 296 -11.14 -1.42 -1.29
C VAL A 296 -12.43 -0.63 -1.18
N GLY A 297 -12.41 0.44 -0.44
CA GLY A 297 -13.55 1.34 -0.23
C GLY A 297 -13.65 2.47 -1.27
N PRO A 298 -14.47 3.48 -0.99
CA PRO A 298 -14.62 4.63 -1.85
C PRO A 298 -13.34 5.48 -1.92
N THR A 299 -13.20 6.15 -3.05
CA THR A 299 -12.20 7.19 -3.27
C THR A 299 -12.90 8.46 -3.70
N ARG A 300 -12.54 9.61 -3.12
CA ARG A 300 -13.08 10.91 -3.47
C ARG A 300 -11.97 11.91 -3.75
N GLY A 301 -12.13 12.63 -4.86
CA GLY A 301 -11.24 13.72 -5.26
C GLY A 301 -11.86 15.08 -4.94
N PHE A 302 -11.00 16.03 -4.55
CA PHE A 302 -11.32 17.44 -4.36
C PHE A 302 -10.29 18.27 -5.12
N ALA A 303 -10.66 19.46 -5.57
CA ALA A 303 -9.76 20.33 -6.31
C ALA A 303 -10.15 21.80 -6.17
N TYR A 304 -9.15 22.68 -6.31
CA TYR A 304 -9.41 24.11 -6.37
C TYR A 304 -8.62 24.74 -7.55
N PRO A 305 -9.26 25.56 -8.38
CA PRO A 305 -10.71 25.81 -8.40
C PRO A 305 -11.52 24.54 -8.71
N PRO A 306 -12.81 24.48 -8.28
CA PRO A 306 -13.68 23.35 -8.61
C PRO A 306 -13.76 23.13 -10.11
N GLN A 307 -13.65 21.87 -10.54
CA GLN A 307 -13.72 21.47 -11.94
C GLN A 307 -15.12 20.97 -12.29
N LYS A 308 -15.69 21.46 -13.38
CA LYS A 308 -16.90 20.87 -13.99
C LYS A 308 -16.50 19.76 -14.95
N PRO A 309 -17.39 18.77 -15.21
CA PRO A 309 -17.12 17.76 -16.23
C PRO A 309 -16.75 18.41 -17.58
N GLY A 310 -15.60 18.01 -18.13
CA GLY A 310 -15.06 18.55 -19.38
C GLY A 310 -14.28 19.87 -19.27
N GLU A 311 -14.28 20.52 -18.12
CA GLU A 311 -13.52 21.75 -17.87
C GLU A 311 -12.09 21.42 -17.39
N LYS A 312 -11.11 22.12 -17.96
CA LYS A 312 -9.68 21.96 -17.58
C LYS A 312 -9.12 23.30 -17.13
N LYS A 313 -9.57 23.78 -15.98
CA LYS A 313 -8.95 24.97 -15.36
C LYS A 313 -7.63 24.59 -14.69
N PRO A 314 -6.61 25.44 -14.72
CA PRO A 314 -5.39 25.23 -13.94
C PRO A 314 -5.73 25.07 -12.46
N LEU A 315 -5.24 23.98 -11.86
CA LEU A 315 -5.45 23.72 -10.45
C LEU A 315 -4.39 24.42 -9.60
N ILE A 316 -4.82 24.98 -8.47
CA ILE A 316 -3.94 25.46 -7.41
C ILE A 316 -3.57 24.27 -6.51
N TRP A 317 -4.57 23.45 -6.15
CA TRP A 317 -4.36 22.21 -5.44
C TRP A 317 -5.37 21.11 -5.84
N SER A 318 -4.99 19.87 -5.58
CA SER A 318 -5.87 18.71 -5.64
C SER A 318 -5.71 17.87 -4.39
N ALA A 319 -6.80 17.26 -3.92
CA ALA A 319 -6.78 16.33 -2.80
C ALA A 319 -7.49 15.04 -3.16
N ARG A 320 -7.01 13.91 -2.66
CA ARG A 320 -7.61 12.58 -2.82
C ARG A 320 -7.72 11.91 -1.46
N VAL A 321 -8.90 11.46 -1.14
CA VAL A 321 -9.19 10.66 0.05
C VAL A 321 -9.56 9.26 -0.39
N GLN A 322 -8.93 8.25 0.21
CA GLN A 322 -9.20 6.84 -0.05
C GLN A 322 -9.45 6.10 1.26
N VAL A 323 -10.40 5.18 1.23
CA VAL A 323 -10.77 4.38 2.39
C VAL A 323 -10.54 2.90 2.08
N SER A 324 -9.98 2.16 3.04
CA SER A 324 -9.79 0.71 2.92
C SER A 324 -9.85 0.02 4.28
N ALA A 325 -10.10 -1.29 4.28
CA ALA A 325 -9.96 -2.13 5.46
C ALA A 325 -9.05 -3.31 5.16
N PHE A 326 -8.20 -3.66 6.10
CA PHE A 326 -7.22 -4.74 6.00
C PHE A 326 -7.44 -5.77 7.09
N ASP A 327 -7.24 -7.02 6.74
CA ASP A 327 -7.29 -8.12 7.68
C ASP A 327 -6.32 -9.22 7.28
N ASN A 328 -5.95 -10.06 8.22
CA ASN A 328 -5.11 -11.20 7.94
C ASN A 328 -5.44 -12.40 8.84
N VAL A 329 -5.17 -13.59 8.31
CA VAL A 329 -5.33 -14.85 9.02
C VAL A 329 -4.16 -15.78 8.72
N MET A 330 -3.68 -16.49 9.75
CA MET A 330 -2.63 -17.50 9.61
C MET A 330 -3.26 -18.89 9.36
N LEU A 331 -2.67 -19.61 8.41
CA LEU A 331 -2.98 -20.99 8.08
C LEU A 331 -1.87 -21.91 8.60
N GLY A 332 -2.21 -23.13 8.96
CA GLY A 332 -1.24 -24.13 9.43
C GLY A 332 -0.80 -23.98 10.89
N VAL A 333 -1.37 -23.04 11.66
CA VAL A 333 -0.96 -22.74 13.05
C VAL A 333 -1.08 -23.96 13.98
N GLY A 334 -2.02 -24.85 13.71
CA GLY A 334 -2.19 -26.11 14.47
C GLY A 334 -0.98 -27.04 14.35
N ASN A 335 -0.23 -26.97 13.26
CA ASN A 335 1.01 -27.74 13.06
C ASN A 335 2.17 -27.10 13.80
N ILE A 336 2.29 -25.77 13.73
CA ILE A 336 3.33 -25.00 14.45
C ILE A 336 3.20 -25.22 15.97
N ALA A 337 1.98 -25.21 16.52
CA ALA A 337 1.75 -25.46 17.93
C ALA A 337 2.06 -26.92 18.36
N ARG A 338 1.87 -27.90 17.46
CA ARG A 338 2.21 -29.31 17.70
C ARG A 338 3.74 -29.53 17.64
N ASP A 339 4.39 -28.92 16.66
CA ASP A 339 5.85 -29.00 16.51
C ASP A 339 6.54 -28.31 17.68
N ALA A 340 6.07 -27.13 18.10
CA ALA A 340 6.57 -26.42 19.28
C ALA A 340 6.32 -27.19 20.59
N ALA A 341 5.20 -27.95 20.71
CA ALA A 341 4.95 -28.81 21.86
C ALA A 341 5.77 -30.08 21.84
N GLY A 342 6.19 -30.58 20.66
CA GLY A 342 7.12 -31.69 20.48
C GLY A 342 8.56 -31.31 20.83
N ASP A 343 8.98 -30.10 20.53
CA ASP A 343 10.33 -29.58 20.75
C ASP A 343 10.51 -28.90 22.13
N ALA A 344 9.44 -28.66 22.89
CA ALA A 344 9.52 -28.07 24.23
C ALA A 344 10.24 -28.95 25.27
N ALA A 345 10.73 -30.12 24.87
CA ALA A 345 11.68 -30.92 25.68
C ALA A 345 13.13 -30.46 25.51
N THR A 346 13.48 -29.57 24.58
CA THR A 346 14.83 -29.01 24.40
C THR A 346 14.76 -27.58 23.90
N ASP A 347 15.06 -26.64 24.83
CA ASP A 347 15.48 -25.24 24.66
C ASP A 347 14.72 -24.31 23.64
N THR A 348 13.87 -23.49 24.24
CA THR A 348 13.53 -22.09 23.95
C THR A 348 14.13 -21.45 22.69
N VAL A 349 13.47 -21.55 21.55
CA VAL A 349 13.34 -20.48 20.52
C VAL A 349 12.10 -20.79 19.69
N VAL A 350 11.20 -19.83 19.49
CA VAL A 350 10.01 -19.97 18.60
C VAL A 350 10.51 -20.07 17.14
N PRO A 351 10.54 -21.25 16.51
CA PRO A 351 10.96 -21.40 15.11
C PRO A 351 9.71 -21.31 14.24
N GLY A 352 9.59 -20.30 13.45
CA GLY A 352 8.54 -20.22 12.43
C GLY A 352 8.23 -18.79 11.97
N GLY A 353 8.00 -17.87 12.89
CA GLY A 353 7.73 -16.48 12.54
C GLY A 353 8.96 -15.78 11.93
N SER A 354 10.14 -16.07 12.43
CA SER A 354 11.39 -15.48 11.93
C SER A 354 11.85 -16.07 10.59
N GLY A 355 11.53 -17.33 10.30
CA GLY A 355 11.88 -17.99 9.02
C GLY A 355 11.09 -17.42 7.85
N ILE A 356 9.77 -17.28 8.01
CA ILE A 356 8.89 -16.68 6.98
C ILE A 356 9.27 -15.22 6.76
N ILE A 357 9.47 -14.46 7.84
CA ILE A 357 9.87 -13.04 7.76
C ILE A 357 11.28 -12.91 7.18
N LYS A 358 12.23 -13.79 7.53
CA LYS A 358 13.58 -13.80 6.95
C LYS A 358 13.58 -14.19 5.47
N SER A 359 12.80 -15.20 5.08
CA SER A 359 12.69 -15.60 3.67
C SER A 359 12.01 -14.53 2.82
N ILE A 360 10.95 -13.88 3.35
CA ILE A 360 10.31 -12.74 2.69
C ILE A 360 11.24 -11.52 2.68
N LYS A 361 11.96 -11.23 3.78
CA LYS A 361 12.99 -10.18 3.82
C LYS A 361 14.14 -10.46 2.87
N GLY A 362 14.62 -11.70 2.77
CA GLY A 362 15.68 -12.10 1.84
C GLY A 362 15.27 -11.94 0.37
N LEU A 363 13.98 -12.16 0.04
CA LEU A 363 13.45 -11.98 -1.30
C LEU A 363 13.21 -10.51 -1.70
N PHE A 364 12.94 -9.63 -0.73
CA PHE A 364 12.59 -8.23 -0.99
C PHE A 364 13.62 -7.22 -0.48
N GLY A 365 14.76 -7.68 0.03
CA GLY A 365 15.85 -6.84 0.56
C GLY A 365 15.57 -6.31 1.96
N ASN A 366 16.64 -6.20 2.77
CA ASN A 366 16.64 -5.53 4.08
C ASN A 366 16.15 -4.08 3.95
#